data_59d766d7744e402d6bd86008df8c0a56
#
_entry.id   59d766d7744e402d6bd86008df8c0a56
#
_cell.length_a   1.000
_cell.length_b   1.000
_cell.length_c   1.000
_cell.angle_alpha   90.00
_cell.angle_beta   90.00
_cell.angle_gamma   90.00
#
_symmetry.space_group_name_H-M   'P 1'
#
loop_
_entity.id
_entity.type
_entity.pdbx_description
1 polymer ?
#
loop_
_entity_poly.entity_id
_entity_poly.type
_entity_poly.pdbx_seq_one_letter_code
_entity_poly.pdbx_strand_id
1 'polypeptide(L)'
;YNATNAMIASYVALQEGVSEEQIRLAFQNLELTRNRTEWKKAANGADILSDVYNANPTAMKLILETFSAIPANEGGKKIAVLADMKELGDQSVQLHNQMILSLSPDVLDTVIFYGEDIAELAQLASQMFPIGHVYYFKKTEDQDQFEDLVKQVKESLGVNDQILLKGSNSMNLAKLVESLETEDK
;
A
#
# COMPACT_ATOMS: atom_id res chain seq x y z
N TYR A 1 -1.64 10.83 10.60
CA TYR A 1 -0.31 11.39 10.93
C TYR A 1 0.07 12.60 10.05
N ASN A 2 -0.46 12.74 8.86
CA ASN A 2 -0.19 13.92 8.01
C ASN A 2 -0.66 15.21 8.68
N ALA A 3 -1.83 15.22 9.33
CA ALA A 3 -2.32 16.37 10.09
C ALA A 3 -1.37 16.72 11.25
N THR A 4 -0.88 15.72 11.98
CA THR A 4 0.08 15.92 13.07
C THR A 4 1.39 16.52 12.56
N ASN A 5 1.92 16.02 11.44
CA ASN A 5 3.13 16.56 10.81
C ASN A 5 2.93 18.02 10.37
N ALA A 6 1.76 18.33 9.78
CA ALA A 6 1.41 19.69 9.40
C ALA A 6 1.34 20.64 10.62
N MET A 7 0.74 20.19 11.73
CA MET A 7 0.70 20.95 12.97
C MET A 7 2.10 21.22 13.53
N ILE A 8 2.98 20.21 13.56
CA ILE A 8 4.36 20.37 14.04
C ILE A 8 5.12 21.34 13.13
N ALA A 9 5.02 21.19 11.81
CA ALA A 9 5.66 22.10 10.86
C ALA A 9 5.16 23.54 11.01
N SER A 10 3.85 23.74 11.19
CA SER A 10 3.26 25.05 11.45
C SER A 10 3.78 25.68 12.74
N TYR A 11 3.86 24.87 13.80
CA TYR A 11 4.38 25.36 15.09
C TYR A 11 5.83 25.83 14.96
N VAL A 12 6.70 25.03 14.34
CA VAL A 12 8.10 25.42 14.11
C VAL A 12 8.19 26.66 13.25
N ALA A 13 7.43 26.76 12.15
CA ALA A 13 7.42 27.93 11.29
C ALA A 13 7.01 29.21 12.03
N LEU A 14 6.00 29.13 12.91
CA LEU A 14 5.59 30.27 13.75
C LEU A 14 6.71 30.71 14.72
N GLN A 15 7.47 29.76 15.32
CA GLN A 15 8.61 30.09 16.17
C GLN A 15 9.73 30.80 15.41
N GLU A 16 9.91 30.48 14.13
CA GLU A 16 10.85 31.12 13.21
C GLU A 16 10.33 32.42 12.59
N GLY A 17 9.16 32.91 13.04
CA GLY A 17 8.59 34.20 12.60
C GLY A 17 7.83 34.16 11.29
N VAL A 18 7.49 33.00 10.76
CA VAL A 18 6.61 32.87 9.58
C VAL A 18 5.18 33.21 9.99
N SER A 19 4.50 34.05 9.22
CA SER A 19 3.13 34.42 9.52
C SER A 19 2.12 33.31 9.23
N GLU A 20 0.98 33.31 9.94
CA GLU A 20 -0.12 32.36 9.70
C GLU A 20 -0.59 32.37 8.23
N GLU A 21 -0.64 33.55 7.60
CA GLU A 21 -1.01 33.68 6.19
C GLU A 21 -0.03 32.97 5.25
N GLN A 22 1.28 33.09 5.51
CA GLN A 22 2.30 32.40 4.74
C GLN A 22 2.20 30.88 4.92
N ILE A 23 1.95 30.40 6.14
CA ILE A 23 1.73 28.98 6.43
C ILE A 23 0.50 28.48 5.67
N ARG A 24 -0.62 29.20 5.71
CA ARG A 24 -1.85 28.86 4.99
C ARG A 24 -1.63 28.76 3.49
N LEU A 25 -0.92 29.71 2.90
CA LEU A 25 -0.57 29.71 1.47
C LEU A 25 0.34 28.53 1.11
N ALA A 26 1.33 28.20 1.98
CA ALA A 26 2.20 27.05 1.76
C ALA A 26 1.41 25.73 1.73
N PHE A 27 0.44 25.56 2.64
CA PHE A 27 -0.41 24.35 2.64
C PHE A 27 -1.38 24.28 1.44
N GLN A 28 -1.85 25.41 0.92
CA GLN A 28 -2.68 25.44 -0.29
C GLN A 28 -1.90 24.98 -1.55
N ASN A 29 -0.59 25.21 -1.57
CA ASN A 29 0.29 24.89 -2.68
C ASN A 29 1.21 23.69 -2.37
N LEU A 30 0.87 22.89 -1.35
CA LEU A 30 1.69 21.78 -0.92
C LEU A 30 1.67 20.65 -1.95
N GLU A 31 2.83 20.38 -2.55
CA GLU A 31 3.04 19.18 -3.33
C GLU A 31 3.37 18.02 -2.39
N LEU A 32 2.47 17.07 -2.30
CA LEU A 32 2.70 15.86 -1.51
C LEU A 32 3.71 14.96 -2.20
N THR A 33 4.52 14.25 -1.42
CA THR A 33 5.44 13.24 -1.95
C THR A 33 4.63 12.17 -2.69
N ARG A 34 4.97 11.90 -3.94
CA ARG A 34 4.33 10.86 -4.76
C ARG A 34 4.41 9.49 -4.07
N ASN A 35 3.41 8.66 -4.33
CA ASN A 35 3.31 7.30 -3.77
C ASN A 35 3.26 7.23 -2.22
N ARG A 36 2.77 8.30 -1.57
CA ARG A 36 2.45 8.33 -0.14
C ARG A 36 0.97 8.57 0.06
N THR A 37 0.21 7.50 0.33
CA THR A 37 -1.25 7.54 0.54
C THR A 37 -1.96 8.33 -0.58
N GLU A 38 -1.59 8.05 -1.82
CA GLU A 38 -2.05 8.76 -3.01
C GLU A 38 -3.12 7.97 -3.73
N TRP A 39 -4.29 8.59 -3.98
CA TRP A 39 -5.33 8.00 -4.82
C TRP A 39 -5.06 8.26 -6.30
N LYS A 40 -5.17 7.21 -7.09
CA LYS A 40 -4.98 7.19 -8.55
C LYS A 40 -6.08 6.38 -9.22
N LYS A 41 -6.13 6.43 -10.55
CA LYS A 41 -7.01 5.58 -11.38
C LYS A 41 -6.17 4.64 -12.22
N ALA A 42 -6.56 3.37 -12.22
CA ALA A 42 -6.05 2.42 -13.20
C ALA A 42 -6.65 2.70 -14.59
N ALA A 43 -5.97 2.26 -15.63
CA ALA A 43 -6.45 2.41 -17.02
C ALA A 43 -7.85 1.79 -17.24
N ASN A 44 -8.16 0.70 -16.53
CA ASN A 44 -9.50 0.09 -16.56
C ASN A 44 -10.56 0.80 -15.69
N GLY A 45 -10.19 1.88 -14.98
CA GLY A 45 -11.10 2.66 -14.14
C GLY A 45 -11.09 2.31 -12.64
N ALA A 46 -10.43 1.24 -12.21
CA ALA A 46 -10.30 0.89 -10.78
C ALA A 46 -9.61 1.98 -9.97
N ASP A 47 -9.91 2.05 -8.67
CA ASP A 47 -9.26 2.98 -7.75
C ASP A 47 -7.98 2.36 -7.17
N ILE A 48 -6.87 3.08 -7.25
CA ILE A 48 -5.57 2.69 -6.71
C ILE A 48 -5.26 3.57 -5.50
N LEU A 49 -5.06 2.97 -4.32
CA LEU A 49 -4.44 3.63 -3.18
C LEU A 49 -2.95 3.25 -3.15
N SER A 50 -2.11 4.16 -3.62
CA SER A 50 -0.66 3.97 -3.66
C SER A 50 0.01 4.50 -2.41
N ASP A 51 0.68 3.62 -1.65
CA ASP A 51 1.51 3.97 -0.50
C ASP A 51 2.84 3.19 -0.54
N VAL A 52 3.53 3.27 -1.68
CA VAL A 52 4.70 2.42 -2.02
C VAL A 52 6.04 3.13 -1.87
N TYR A 53 6.07 4.31 -1.23
CA TYR A 53 7.31 5.04 -1.01
C TYR A 53 8.16 4.42 0.11
N ASN A 54 7.54 3.99 1.20
CA ASN A 54 8.21 3.32 2.32
C ASN A 54 7.21 2.46 3.11
N ALA A 55 7.72 1.44 3.82
CA ALA A 55 6.90 0.59 4.67
C ALA A 55 7.60 0.31 6.00
N ASN A 56 6.83 0.35 7.07
CA ASN A 56 7.17 -0.14 8.40
C ASN A 56 5.90 -0.70 9.07
N PRO A 57 6.01 -1.46 10.18
CA PRO A 57 4.87 -2.12 10.79
C PRO A 57 3.73 -1.17 11.16
N THR A 58 4.03 -0.01 11.74
CA THR A 58 3.02 0.99 12.12
C THR A 58 2.31 1.56 10.88
N ALA A 59 3.05 1.94 9.85
CA ALA A 59 2.47 2.48 8.62
C ALA A 59 1.68 1.43 7.85
N MET A 60 2.15 0.16 7.82
CA MET A 60 1.43 -0.95 7.18
C MET A 60 0.09 -1.18 7.88
N LYS A 61 0.08 -1.28 9.21
CA LYS A 61 -1.14 -1.43 10.00
C LYS A 61 -2.13 -0.28 9.74
N LEU A 62 -1.68 0.96 9.87
CA LEU A 62 -2.54 2.14 9.73
C LEU A 62 -3.16 2.25 8.34
N ILE A 63 -2.41 1.95 7.28
CA ILE A 63 -2.98 2.02 5.92
C ILE A 63 -3.97 0.89 5.65
N LEU A 64 -3.74 -0.31 6.18
CA LEU A 64 -4.69 -1.42 6.12
C LEU A 64 -5.98 -1.10 6.85
N GLU A 65 -5.90 -0.55 8.08
CA GLU A 65 -7.06 -0.09 8.84
C GLU A 65 -7.81 1.03 8.10
N THR A 66 -7.09 2.01 7.55
CA THR A 66 -7.68 3.11 6.77
C THR A 66 -8.38 2.57 5.52
N PHE A 67 -7.71 1.74 4.74
CA PHE A 67 -8.27 1.13 3.53
C PHE A 67 -9.49 0.27 3.87
N SER A 68 -9.44 -0.50 4.95
CA SER A 68 -10.57 -1.33 5.41
C SER A 68 -11.79 -0.51 5.80
N ALA A 69 -11.59 0.68 6.39
CA ALA A 69 -12.69 1.56 6.81
C ALA A 69 -13.39 2.29 5.64
N ILE A 70 -12.75 2.39 4.48
CA ILE A 70 -13.35 3.00 3.28
C ILE A 70 -14.37 2.02 2.70
N PRO A 71 -15.63 2.44 2.42
CA PRO A 71 -16.60 1.58 1.76
C PRO A 71 -16.09 1.10 0.39
N ALA A 72 -16.39 -0.15 0.03
CA ALA A 72 -16.15 -0.62 -1.32
C ALA A 72 -17.04 0.13 -2.32
N ASN A 73 -16.56 0.33 -3.55
CA ASN A 73 -17.39 0.83 -4.64
C ASN A 73 -18.54 -0.15 -4.92
N GLU A 74 -19.64 0.34 -5.47
CA GLU A 74 -20.80 -0.49 -5.76
C GLU A 74 -20.43 -1.62 -6.76
N GLY A 75 -20.60 -2.86 -6.29
CA GLY A 75 -20.24 -4.06 -7.05
C GLY A 75 -18.74 -4.32 -7.18
N GLY A 76 -17.90 -3.52 -6.54
CA GLY A 76 -16.45 -3.65 -6.57
C GLY A 76 -15.90 -4.48 -5.41
N LYS A 77 -14.68 -4.95 -5.57
CA LYS A 77 -13.89 -5.72 -4.59
C LYS A 77 -12.78 -4.87 -4.02
N LYS A 78 -12.26 -5.29 -2.88
CA LYS A 78 -11.08 -4.69 -2.24
C LYS A 78 -9.91 -5.65 -2.29
N ILE A 79 -8.83 -5.21 -2.91
CA ILE A 79 -7.60 -5.99 -3.12
C ILE A 79 -6.46 -5.29 -2.37
N ALA A 80 -5.62 -6.06 -1.67
CA ALA A 80 -4.40 -5.52 -1.07
C ALA A 80 -3.17 -6.21 -1.65
N VAL A 81 -2.21 -5.43 -2.16
CA VAL A 81 -0.87 -5.89 -2.55
C VAL A 81 0.12 -5.41 -1.49
N LEU A 82 0.70 -6.35 -0.78
CA LEU A 82 1.61 -6.09 0.34
C LEU A 82 2.98 -6.67 0.01
N ALA A 83 4.02 -5.85 0.11
CA ALA A 83 5.40 -6.31 -0.08
C ALA A 83 6.23 -6.13 1.19
N ASP A 84 7.43 -6.70 1.17
CA ASP A 84 8.35 -6.66 2.30
C ASP A 84 8.53 -5.25 2.87
N MET A 85 8.56 -5.20 4.19
CA MET A 85 9.08 -4.07 4.97
C MET A 85 10.57 -4.32 5.20
N LYS A 86 11.42 -3.51 4.61
CA LYS A 86 12.88 -3.64 4.77
C LYS A 86 13.38 -2.89 6.00
N GLU A 87 14.63 -3.13 6.37
CA GLU A 87 15.32 -2.48 7.51
C GLU A 87 14.76 -2.86 8.89
N LEU A 88 14.15 -4.05 9.02
CA LEU A 88 13.59 -4.55 10.29
C LEU A 88 14.54 -5.49 11.05
N GLY A 89 15.71 -5.82 10.48
CA GLY A 89 16.69 -6.72 11.09
C GLY A 89 16.11 -8.11 11.40
N ASP A 90 16.60 -8.73 12.46
CA ASP A 90 16.24 -10.11 12.85
C ASP A 90 14.74 -10.29 13.20
N GLN A 91 14.03 -9.19 13.43
CA GLN A 91 12.59 -9.23 13.74
C GLN A 91 11.69 -9.16 12.50
N SER A 92 12.27 -9.11 11.31
CA SER A 92 11.53 -8.89 10.07
C SER A 92 10.34 -9.83 9.91
N VAL A 93 10.55 -11.13 9.93
CA VAL A 93 9.49 -12.14 9.75
C VAL A 93 8.41 -12.00 10.83
N GLN A 94 8.81 -11.82 12.09
CA GLN A 94 7.85 -11.65 13.20
C GLN A 94 6.98 -10.41 13.02
N LEU A 95 7.56 -9.29 12.60
CA LEU A 95 6.84 -8.04 12.39
C LEU A 95 5.91 -8.12 11.17
N HIS A 96 6.30 -8.83 10.11
CA HIS A 96 5.40 -9.15 9.02
C HIS A 96 4.21 -9.99 9.49
N ASN A 97 4.46 -11.06 10.26
CA ASN A 97 3.41 -11.96 10.75
C ASN A 97 2.38 -11.24 11.64
N GLN A 98 2.78 -10.21 12.38
CA GLN A 98 1.83 -9.42 13.17
C GLN A 98 0.77 -8.71 12.32
N MET A 99 1.04 -8.47 11.03
CA MET A 99 0.08 -7.84 10.12
C MET A 99 -1.15 -8.71 9.85
N ILE A 100 -1.10 -10.00 10.17
CA ILE A 100 -2.25 -10.90 10.07
C ILE A 100 -3.48 -10.35 10.82
N LEU A 101 -3.27 -9.64 11.94
CA LEU A 101 -4.32 -9.03 12.75
C LEU A 101 -5.02 -7.85 12.06
N SER A 102 -4.43 -7.31 11.00
CA SER A 102 -4.98 -6.20 10.21
C SER A 102 -5.60 -6.67 8.88
N LEU A 103 -5.59 -7.98 8.62
CA LEU A 103 -6.21 -8.59 7.44
C LEU A 103 -7.56 -9.18 7.83
N SER A 104 -8.61 -8.83 7.10
CA SER A 104 -9.96 -9.35 7.33
C SER A 104 -10.58 -9.85 6.02
N PRO A 105 -10.93 -11.15 5.93
CA PRO A 105 -11.63 -11.69 4.76
C PRO A 105 -13.04 -11.10 4.57
N ASP A 106 -13.62 -10.51 5.62
CA ASP A 106 -14.93 -9.84 5.54
C ASP A 106 -14.86 -8.50 4.81
N VAL A 107 -13.65 -7.96 4.63
CA VAL A 107 -13.41 -6.63 4.04
C VAL A 107 -12.55 -6.69 2.80
N LEU A 108 -11.49 -7.50 2.84
CA LEU A 108 -10.56 -7.69 1.73
C LEU A 108 -10.95 -8.95 0.96
N ASP A 109 -11.28 -8.80 -0.30
CA ASP A 109 -11.60 -9.94 -1.17
C ASP A 109 -10.37 -10.75 -1.54
N THR A 110 -9.26 -10.05 -1.78
CA THR A 110 -8.02 -10.71 -2.22
C THR A 110 -6.81 -10.02 -1.60
N VAL A 111 -5.83 -10.82 -1.16
CA VAL A 111 -4.53 -10.33 -0.70
C VAL A 111 -3.42 -10.96 -1.51
N ILE A 112 -2.50 -10.14 -1.98
CA ILE A 112 -1.37 -10.54 -2.83
C ILE A 112 -0.09 -10.12 -2.11
N PHE A 113 0.79 -11.06 -1.86
CA PHE A 113 2.05 -10.85 -1.14
C PHE A 113 3.24 -10.93 -2.09
N TYR A 114 4.24 -10.06 -1.87
CA TYR A 114 5.45 -10.03 -2.68
C TYR A 114 6.69 -9.76 -1.83
N GLY A 115 7.61 -10.70 -1.80
CA GLY A 115 8.84 -10.59 -1.03
C GLY A 115 9.38 -11.92 -0.56
N GLU A 116 10.35 -11.86 0.34
CA GLU A 116 10.94 -13.01 1.02
C GLU A 116 10.45 -13.09 2.46
N ASP A 117 10.58 -11.97 3.20
CA ASP A 117 10.27 -11.90 4.63
C ASP A 117 8.76 -12.00 4.92
N ILE A 118 7.93 -11.65 3.93
CA ILE A 118 6.46 -11.69 4.00
C ILE A 118 5.87 -13.09 3.70
N ALA A 119 6.69 -14.06 3.33
CA ALA A 119 6.23 -15.38 2.88
C ALA A 119 5.42 -16.15 3.94
N GLU A 120 5.82 -16.08 5.20
CA GLU A 120 5.11 -16.74 6.30
C GLU A 120 3.74 -16.08 6.56
N LEU A 121 3.66 -14.75 6.47
CA LEU A 121 2.38 -14.03 6.53
C LEU A 121 1.42 -14.50 5.42
N ALA A 122 1.92 -14.74 4.21
CA ALA A 122 1.10 -15.25 3.11
C ALA A 122 0.54 -16.65 3.43
N GLN A 123 1.32 -17.52 4.07
CA GLN A 123 0.85 -18.84 4.52
C GLN A 123 -0.23 -18.72 5.62
N LEU A 124 -0.04 -17.81 6.59
CA LEU A 124 -1.04 -17.55 7.62
C LEU A 124 -2.34 -17.00 7.01
N ALA A 125 -2.24 -16.05 6.09
CA ALA A 125 -3.40 -15.50 5.39
C ALA A 125 -4.16 -16.56 4.59
N SER A 126 -3.47 -17.51 3.98
CA SER A 126 -4.09 -18.62 3.22
C SER A 126 -4.96 -19.55 4.08
N GLN A 127 -4.78 -19.52 5.40
CA GLN A 127 -5.64 -20.28 6.34
C GLN A 127 -6.91 -19.49 6.72
N MET A 128 -6.94 -18.19 6.49
CA MET A 128 -8.05 -17.30 6.86
C MET A 128 -8.95 -16.95 5.67
N PHE A 129 -8.36 -16.78 4.50
CA PHE A 129 -9.08 -16.37 3.30
C PHE A 129 -9.60 -17.59 2.52
N PRO A 130 -10.66 -17.43 1.71
CA PRO A 130 -11.13 -18.50 0.81
C PRO A 130 -10.03 -18.93 -0.18
N ILE A 131 -10.11 -20.17 -0.67
CA ILE A 131 -9.19 -20.69 -1.68
C ILE A 131 -9.24 -19.82 -2.93
N GLY A 132 -8.07 -19.42 -3.44
CA GLY A 132 -7.95 -18.57 -4.63
C GLY A 132 -8.02 -17.06 -4.35
N HIS A 133 -8.04 -16.66 -3.06
CA HIS A 133 -8.06 -15.25 -2.66
C HIS A 133 -6.74 -14.77 -2.02
N VAL A 134 -5.75 -15.65 -1.90
CA VAL A 134 -4.39 -15.31 -1.45
C VAL A 134 -3.39 -15.77 -2.48
N TYR A 135 -2.51 -14.86 -2.89
CA TYR A 135 -1.41 -15.13 -3.82
C TYR A 135 -0.09 -14.69 -3.19
N TYR A 136 0.97 -15.41 -3.52
CA TYR A 136 2.32 -15.09 -3.06
C TYR A 136 3.31 -15.16 -4.21
N PHE A 137 4.14 -14.13 -4.33
CA PHE A 137 5.21 -14.01 -5.32
C PHE A 137 6.53 -13.75 -4.62
N LYS A 138 7.51 -14.57 -4.94
CA LYS A 138 8.81 -14.53 -4.30
C LYS A 138 9.69 -13.41 -4.87
N LYS A 139 10.46 -12.76 -3.98
CA LYS A 139 11.56 -11.88 -4.34
C LYS A 139 12.74 -12.12 -3.41
N THR A 140 13.78 -12.75 -3.94
CA THR A 140 15.09 -12.96 -3.32
C THR A 140 16.18 -12.45 -4.25
N GLU A 141 17.45 -12.62 -3.88
CA GLU A 141 18.59 -12.28 -4.76
C GLU A 141 18.60 -13.14 -6.03
N ASP A 142 18.20 -14.42 -5.93
CA ASP A 142 18.24 -15.39 -7.03
C ASP A 142 16.93 -15.48 -7.84
N GLN A 143 15.82 -14.98 -7.30
CA GLN A 143 14.50 -15.14 -7.91
C GLN A 143 13.63 -13.90 -7.69
N ASP A 144 13.13 -13.31 -8.77
CA ASP A 144 12.18 -12.20 -8.74
C ASP A 144 10.97 -12.52 -9.64
N GLN A 145 9.80 -12.70 -9.00
CA GLN A 145 8.53 -12.99 -9.68
C GLN A 145 7.70 -11.72 -9.90
N PHE A 146 8.34 -10.58 -10.12
CA PHE A 146 7.63 -9.30 -10.30
C PHE A 146 6.68 -9.30 -11.50
N GLU A 147 7.08 -9.90 -12.62
CA GLU A 147 6.23 -9.98 -13.81
C GLU A 147 4.98 -10.87 -13.58
N ASP A 148 5.14 -11.96 -12.84
CA ASP A 148 4.01 -12.82 -12.44
C ASP A 148 3.05 -12.07 -11.51
N LEU A 149 3.60 -11.26 -10.57
CA LEU A 149 2.81 -10.37 -9.72
C LEU A 149 2.01 -9.37 -10.55
N VAL A 150 2.66 -8.68 -11.50
CA VAL A 150 1.97 -7.71 -12.39
C VAL A 150 0.82 -8.36 -13.13
N LYS A 151 1.07 -9.53 -13.72
CA LYS A 151 0.06 -10.32 -14.45
C LYS A 151 -1.11 -10.68 -13.53
N GLN A 152 -0.85 -11.24 -12.36
CA GLN A 152 -1.89 -11.63 -11.41
C GLN A 152 -2.73 -10.44 -10.96
N VAL A 153 -2.11 -9.29 -10.67
CA VAL A 153 -2.85 -8.07 -10.28
C VAL A 153 -3.75 -7.60 -11.39
N LYS A 154 -3.27 -7.53 -12.64
CA LYS A 154 -4.07 -7.14 -13.80
C LYS A 154 -5.24 -8.08 -14.04
N GLU A 155 -5.05 -9.39 -13.89
CA GLU A 155 -6.11 -10.39 -14.04
C GLU A 155 -7.17 -10.32 -12.91
N SER A 156 -6.76 -9.90 -11.71
CA SER A 156 -7.65 -9.82 -10.54
C SER A 156 -8.43 -8.51 -10.46
N LEU A 157 -7.98 -7.42 -11.11
CA LEU A 157 -8.47 -6.07 -10.91
C LEU A 157 -9.60 -5.72 -11.90
N GLY A 158 -10.83 -5.66 -11.41
CA GLY A 158 -12.01 -5.21 -12.18
C GLY A 158 -12.22 -3.69 -12.14
N VAL A 159 -13.10 -3.18 -13.00
CA VAL A 159 -13.34 -1.75 -13.23
C VAL A 159 -13.80 -0.97 -11.98
N ASN A 160 -14.57 -1.59 -11.11
CA ASN A 160 -15.12 -0.96 -9.90
C ASN A 160 -14.30 -1.28 -8.65
N ASP A 161 -13.21 -2.04 -8.80
CA ASP A 161 -12.40 -2.49 -7.66
C ASP A 161 -11.56 -1.36 -7.08
N GLN A 162 -11.18 -1.55 -5.84
CA GLN A 162 -10.22 -0.72 -5.12
C GLN A 162 -9.01 -1.58 -4.76
N ILE A 163 -7.82 -1.08 -5.07
CA ILE A 163 -6.57 -1.77 -4.76
C ILE A 163 -5.65 -0.91 -3.92
N LEU A 164 -5.18 -1.45 -2.80
CA LEU A 164 -4.11 -0.88 -1.98
C LEU A 164 -2.78 -1.51 -2.39
N LEU A 165 -1.75 -0.69 -2.63
CA LEU A 165 -0.38 -1.16 -2.79
C LEU A 165 0.50 -0.59 -1.68
N LYS A 166 1.18 -1.45 -0.93
CA LYS A 166 2.06 -1.08 0.19
C LYS A 166 3.29 -1.96 0.28
N GLY A 167 4.47 -1.34 0.36
CA GLY A 167 5.75 -2.02 0.52
C GLY A 167 6.90 -1.03 0.63
N SER A 168 8.10 -1.52 0.96
CA SER A 168 9.31 -0.71 0.94
C SER A 168 9.67 -0.30 -0.49
N ASN A 169 10.35 0.83 -0.64
CA ASN A 169 10.71 1.39 -1.96
C ASN A 169 11.50 0.40 -2.83
N SER A 170 12.43 -0.35 -2.22
CA SER A 170 13.24 -1.37 -2.90
C SER A 170 12.44 -2.54 -3.49
N MET A 171 11.17 -2.68 -3.11
CA MET A 171 10.27 -3.68 -3.68
C MET A 171 9.71 -3.27 -5.06
N ASN A 172 9.97 -2.04 -5.50
CA ASN A 172 9.60 -1.51 -6.82
C ASN A 172 8.09 -1.53 -7.14
N LEU A 173 7.22 -1.53 -6.13
CA LEU A 173 5.76 -1.49 -6.37
C LEU A 173 5.30 -0.23 -7.11
N ALA A 174 6.11 0.85 -7.16
CA ALA A 174 5.84 2.01 -7.98
C ALA A 174 5.71 1.64 -9.48
N LYS A 175 6.52 0.69 -9.98
CA LYS A 175 6.41 0.19 -11.35
C LYS A 175 5.11 -0.58 -11.59
N LEU A 176 4.64 -1.31 -10.58
CA LEU A 176 3.33 -1.97 -10.65
C LEU A 176 2.22 -0.91 -10.74
N VAL A 177 2.26 0.14 -9.92
CA VAL A 177 1.31 1.27 -10.00
C VAL A 177 1.31 1.87 -11.42
N GLU A 178 2.48 2.20 -11.96
CA GLU A 178 2.63 2.74 -13.32
C GLU A 178 2.05 1.81 -14.39
N SER A 179 2.24 0.50 -14.25
CA SER A 179 1.71 -0.50 -15.17
C SER A 179 0.20 -0.64 -15.12
N LEU A 180 -0.43 -0.28 -14.00
CA LEU A 180 -1.89 -0.26 -13.85
C LEU A 180 -2.51 1.04 -14.39
N GLU A 181 -1.76 2.16 -14.37
CA GLU A 181 -2.20 3.45 -14.91
C GLU A 181 -2.13 3.51 -16.44
N THR A 182 -1.39 2.60 -17.08
CA THR A 182 -1.20 2.56 -18.54
C THR A 182 -1.99 1.40 -19.17
N GLU A 183 -2.63 1.65 -20.31
CA GLU A 183 -3.21 0.56 -21.12
C GLU A 183 -2.09 -0.28 -21.73
N ASP A 184 -2.28 -1.59 -21.77
CA ASP A 184 -1.40 -2.49 -22.52
C ASP A 184 -1.54 -2.15 -24.03
N LYS A 185 -0.40 -1.75 -24.64
CA LYS A 185 -0.34 -1.45 -26.07
C LYS A 185 -0.25 -2.70 -26.90
#